data_3c1242b9da090125588f0bef857e5cf5
#
_entry.id   3c1242b9da090125588f0bef857e5cf5
#
_cell.length_a   1.000
_cell.length_b   1.000
_cell.length_c   1.000
_cell.angle_alpha   90.00
_cell.angle_beta   90.00
_cell.angle_gamma   90.00
#
_symmetry.space_group_name_H-M   'P 1'
#
loop_
_entity.id
_entity.type
_entity.pdbx_description
1 polymer ?
#
loop_
_entity_poly.entity_id
_entity_poly.type
_entity_poly.pdbx_seq_one_letter_code
_entity_poly.pdbx_strand_id
1 'polypeptide(L)'
;MRKTLLTMVAMMATSSAMMAQNGITEIPDPEGVQFMGTTLSPNGKFFGGVGYGVNEAWIYDMENKKLVAFPAADADAETDVQIKSMADNGVAVGWSGPAATFDFATEQCTQFGEDGQYTFMGISPDGKLIVGAHYDGDDSEGTPCIFNEGTPVDLPQPSDKFLGATSSGATALSVSNDSIISGYWVDDMATRPALLWAPNRDGKTFMPYPFSRPYFAATTESTLPFTIFSCDQTVMSANGKYLVINYEQYTADREVIQSVARYNTENDSLEIFTPNAQNEMFVDPGSQVFGCAVSDEGTIIGFYGGLYGPRLGFIWKKGDESIKALASEFPKATLLADYDNGAFNVPSAISADGRYIAGFAYKEDPSSDELGGGYVSWVLDTQYDDTDAVESAPSADGAANKVVARFTADGKQVQKDAKVRGFNMMLMRNGKAIKSFNR
;
A
#
# COMPACT_ATOMS: atom_id res chain seq x y z
N MET A 1 -45.08 9.09 -13.83
CA MET A 1 -44.46 9.57 -12.58
C MET A 1 -44.50 8.44 -11.57
N ARG A 2 -43.49 7.62 -11.52
CA ARG A 2 -43.24 6.60 -10.46
C ARG A 2 -42.06 7.09 -9.65
N LYS A 3 -42.32 7.46 -8.40
CA LYS A 3 -41.30 7.81 -7.41
C LYS A 3 -40.61 6.51 -7.00
N THR A 4 -39.38 6.31 -7.39
CA THR A 4 -38.52 5.27 -6.87
C THR A 4 -37.96 5.80 -5.56
N LEU A 5 -38.44 5.24 -4.46
CA LEU A 5 -37.96 5.50 -3.10
C LEU A 5 -36.63 4.74 -2.96
N LEU A 6 -35.50 5.46 -2.99
CA LEU A 6 -34.20 4.91 -2.64
C LEU A 6 -34.22 4.69 -1.11
N THR A 7 -34.30 3.46 -0.70
CA THR A 7 -34.19 3.08 0.70
C THR A 7 -32.70 3.06 1.06
N MET A 8 -32.22 4.14 1.69
CA MET A 8 -30.94 4.11 2.39
C MET A 8 -31.03 3.06 3.50
N VAL A 9 -30.40 1.93 3.31
CA VAL A 9 -30.11 1.00 4.40
C VAL A 9 -28.85 1.51 5.09
N ALA A 10 -29.02 2.24 6.17
CA ALA A 10 -27.92 2.50 7.09
C ALA A 10 -27.54 1.15 7.74
N MET A 11 -26.49 0.51 7.24
CA MET A 11 -25.90 -0.65 7.86
C MET A 11 -25.24 -0.21 9.16
N MET A 12 -25.85 -0.55 10.28
CA MET A 12 -25.17 -0.54 11.58
C MET A 12 -24.13 -1.67 11.53
N ALA A 13 -22.87 -1.32 11.20
CA ALA A 13 -21.76 -2.22 11.42
C ALA A 13 -21.74 -2.59 12.90
N THR A 14 -21.98 -3.85 13.21
CA THR A 14 -21.68 -4.41 14.53
C THR A 14 -20.17 -4.34 14.68
N SER A 15 -19.68 -3.33 15.38
CA SER A 15 -18.27 -3.20 15.72
C SER A 15 -17.89 -4.39 16.61
N SER A 16 -17.44 -5.50 16.00
CA SER A 16 -16.55 -6.40 16.69
C SER A 16 -15.35 -5.56 17.08
N ALA A 17 -15.12 -5.39 18.37
CA ALA A 17 -13.98 -4.63 18.88
C ALA A 17 -12.71 -5.27 18.31
N MET A 18 -12.14 -4.63 17.30
CA MET A 18 -10.86 -5.01 16.73
C MET A 18 -9.82 -4.76 17.81
N MET A 19 -9.31 -5.83 18.36
CA MET A 19 -8.19 -5.77 19.29
C MET A 19 -6.94 -5.71 18.42
N ALA A 20 -6.21 -4.60 18.46
CA ALA A 20 -4.85 -4.59 17.94
C ALA A 20 -4.10 -5.74 18.63
N GLN A 21 -3.71 -6.74 17.88
CA GLN A 21 -2.95 -7.87 18.40
C GLN A 21 -1.49 -7.59 18.15
N ASN A 22 -0.78 -7.19 19.22
CA ASN A 22 0.67 -6.96 19.16
C ASN A 22 1.10 -5.95 18.09
N GLY A 23 0.37 -4.84 17.98
CA GLY A 23 0.68 -3.75 17.04
C GLY A 23 0.08 -3.90 15.65
N ILE A 24 -0.55 -5.04 15.31
CA ILE A 24 -1.26 -5.22 14.05
C ILE A 24 -2.77 -5.10 14.26
N THR A 25 -3.40 -4.35 13.37
CA THR A 25 -4.86 -4.26 13.23
C THR A 25 -5.25 -4.85 11.89
N GLU A 26 -6.02 -5.95 11.89
CA GLU A 26 -6.70 -6.41 10.68
C GLU A 26 -7.88 -5.50 10.40
N ILE A 27 -8.04 -5.06 9.16
CA ILE A 27 -9.16 -4.23 8.74
C ILE A 27 -10.38 -5.14 8.50
N PRO A 28 -11.56 -4.81 9.02
CA PRO A 28 -12.74 -5.64 8.84
C PRO A 28 -13.16 -5.67 7.38
N ASP A 29 -13.42 -6.86 6.89
CA ASP A 29 -14.07 -7.04 5.61
C ASP A 29 -15.55 -6.70 5.72
N PRO A 30 -16.11 -5.91 4.81
CA PRO A 30 -17.57 -5.77 4.73
C PRO A 30 -18.19 -7.09 4.27
N GLU A 31 -19.38 -7.35 4.70
CA GLU A 31 -20.19 -8.57 4.51
C GLU A 31 -19.81 -9.42 3.26
N GLY A 32 -18.80 -10.30 3.42
CA GLY A 32 -18.41 -11.28 2.40
C GLY A 32 -17.52 -10.75 1.27
N VAL A 33 -17.08 -9.50 1.31
CA VAL A 33 -16.16 -8.91 0.34
C VAL A 33 -14.81 -8.68 1.01
N GLN A 34 -13.76 -9.27 0.43
CA GLN A 34 -12.40 -9.13 0.94
C GLN A 34 -11.83 -7.78 0.52
N PHE A 35 -11.30 -7.02 1.48
CA PHE A 35 -10.66 -5.74 1.24
C PHE A 35 -9.17 -5.92 0.97
N MET A 36 -8.71 -5.46 -0.19
CA MET A 36 -7.29 -5.40 -0.54
C MET A 36 -6.81 -3.95 -0.46
N GLY A 37 -6.22 -3.58 0.67
CA GLY A 37 -5.69 -2.23 0.87
C GLY A 37 -4.35 -2.04 0.17
N THR A 38 -4.25 -1.03 -0.67
CA THR A 38 -3.09 -0.77 -1.54
C THR A 38 -2.41 0.56 -1.28
N THR A 39 -3.08 1.51 -0.65
CA THR A 39 -2.55 2.86 -0.40
C THR A 39 -2.92 3.39 0.97
N LEU A 40 -2.02 4.14 1.59
CA LEU A 40 -2.19 4.79 2.88
C LEU A 40 -1.99 6.30 2.71
N SER A 41 -2.82 7.11 3.35
CA SER A 41 -2.55 8.55 3.39
C SER A 41 -1.21 8.82 4.09
N PRO A 42 -0.44 9.85 3.69
CA PRO A 42 0.86 10.15 4.29
C PRO A 42 0.83 10.31 5.82
N ASN A 43 -0.25 10.86 6.36
CA ASN A 43 -0.46 10.99 7.82
C ASN A 43 -0.91 9.71 8.53
N GLY A 44 -1.10 8.60 7.80
CA GLY A 44 -1.51 7.30 8.35
C GLY A 44 -2.96 7.20 8.80
N LYS A 45 -3.82 8.18 8.49
CA LYS A 45 -5.22 8.19 8.96
C LYS A 45 -6.17 7.37 8.10
N PHE A 46 -5.95 7.33 6.81
CA PHE A 46 -6.83 6.68 5.86
C PHE A 46 -6.10 5.58 5.11
N PHE A 47 -6.73 4.43 4.99
CA PHE A 47 -6.22 3.28 4.24
C PHE A 47 -7.21 2.94 3.13
N GLY A 48 -6.76 2.96 1.89
CA GLY A 48 -7.58 2.78 0.70
C GLY A 48 -7.17 1.56 -0.12
N GLY A 49 -8.12 1.06 -0.90
CA GLY A 49 -7.91 -0.08 -1.77
C GLY A 49 -9.17 -0.48 -2.51
N VAL A 50 -9.26 -1.75 -2.87
CA VAL A 50 -10.36 -2.31 -3.66
C VAL A 50 -10.97 -3.53 -2.99
N GLY A 51 -12.24 -3.81 -3.27
CA GLY A 51 -12.88 -5.05 -2.92
C GLY A 51 -12.47 -6.17 -3.89
N TYR A 52 -12.01 -7.30 -3.37
CA TYR A 52 -11.65 -8.44 -4.21
C TYR A 52 -12.91 -9.14 -4.74
N GLY A 53 -13.00 -9.25 -6.08
CA GLY A 53 -14.14 -9.89 -6.74
C GLY A 53 -15.39 -9.02 -6.84
N VAL A 54 -15.31 -7.73 -6.49
CA VAL A 54 -16.35 -6.73 -6.67
C VAL A 54 -15.76 -5.44 -7.25
N ASN A 55 -16.59 -4.67 -7.96
CA ASN A 55 -16.17 -3.42 -8.60
C ASN A 55 -16.42 -2.25 -7.64
N GLU A 56 -15.66 -2.19 -6.56
CA GLU A 56 -15.78 -1.17 -5.53
C GLU A 56 -14.42 -0.71 -5.05
N ALA A 57 -14.25 0.59 -4.86
CA ALA A 57 -13.14 1.17 -4.12
C ALA A 57 -13.56 1.43 -2.67
N TRP A 58 -12.62 1.28 -1.75
CA TRP A 58 -12.89 1.41 -0.33
C TRP A 58 -11.86 2.27 0.36
N ILE A 59 -12.33 3.10 1.31
CA ILE A 59 -11.47 3.91 2.17
C ILE A 59 -11.87 3.65 3.62
N TYR A 60 -10.90 3.27 4.43
CA TYR A 60 -11.03 3.04 5.87
C TYR A 60 -10.37 4.15 6.66
N ASP A 61 -11.14 4.79 7.57
CA ASP A 61 -10.65 5.75 8.56
C ASP A 61 -10.12 4.97 9.77
N MET A 62 -8.82 5.03 9.99
CA MET A 62 -8.12 4.32 11.06
C MET A 62 -8.50 4.83 12.45
N GLU A 63 -8.80 6.12 12.59
CA GLU A 63 -9.15 6.76 13.86
C GLU A 63 -10.57 6.44 14.27
N ASN A 64 -11.53 6.66 13.35
CA ASN A 64 -12.96 6.49 13.61
C ASN A 64 -13.44 5.07 13.31
N LYS A 65 -12.59 4.20 12.75
CA LYS A 65 -12.91 2.82 12.36
C LYS A 65 -14.13 2.74 11.43
N LYS A 66 -14.20 3.71 10.53
CA LYS A 66 -15.29 3.81 9.54
C LYS A 66 -14.77 3.39 8.17
N LEU A 67 -15.48 2.49 7.52
CA LEU A 67 -15.28 2.12 6.13
C LEU A 67 -16.32 2.78 5.24
N VAL A 68 -15.88 3.36 4.12
CA VAL A 68 -16.75 3.91 3.07
C VAL A 68 -16.47 3.17 1.77
N ALA A 69 -17.52 2.65 1.16
CA ALA A 69 -17.48 1.97 -0.12
C ALA A 69 -17.91 2.95 -1.24
N PHE A 70 -17.23 2.87 -2.36
CA PHE A 70 -17.50 3.63 -3.57
C PHE A 70 -17.73 2.61 -4.70
N PRO A 71 -19.00 2.22 -4.94
CA PRO A 71 -19.33 1.29 -6.00
C PRO A 71 -19.05 1.91 -7.38
N ALA A 72 -18.79 1.06 -8.36
CA ALA A 72 -18.71 1.50 -9.74
C ALA A 72 -19.99 2.24 -10.16
N ALA A 73 -19.83 3.25 -10.99
CA ALA A 73 -20.98 4.06 -11.44
C ALA A 73 -21.98 3.23 -12.26
N ASP A 74 -21.53 2.20 -12.93
CA ASP A 74 -22.33 1.22 -13.64
C ASP A 74 -22.03 -0.19 -13.09
N ALA A 75 -22.95 -0.70 -12.27
CA ALA A 75 -22.81 -2.01 -11.63
C ALA A 75 -22.93 -3.18 -12.63
N ASP A 76 -23.48 -2.93 -13.82
CA ASP A 76 -23.66 -3.95 -14.87
C ASP A 76 -22.46 -4.00 -15.84
N ALA A 77 -21.56 -3.02 -15.78
CA ALA A 77 -20.35 -3.00 -16.62
C ALA A 77 -19.22 -3.78 -15.91
N GLU A 78 -18.35 -4.40 -16.70
CA GLU A 78 -17.03 -4.87 -16.23
C GLU A 78 -16.11 -3.67 -15.93
N THR A 79 -16.65 -2.68 -15.20
CA THR A 79 -15.97 -1.42 -14.92
C THR A 79 -14.91 -1.66 -13.84
N ASP A 80 -13.64 -1.54 -14.19
CA ASP A 80 -12.55 -1.60 -13.22
C ASP A 80 -12.57 -0.36 -12.30
N VAL A 81 -12.49 -0.58 -10.99
CA VAL A 81 -12.42 0.47 -9.97
C VAL A 81 -11.13 0.32 -9.20
N GLN A 82 -10.31 1.36 -9.17
CA GLN A 82 -9.01 1.33 -8.52
C GLN A 82 -8.75 2.62 -7.72
N ILE A 83 -8.13 2.49 -6.55
CA ILE A 83 -7.46 3.59 -5.85
C ILE A 83 -5.95 3.45 -6.05
N LYS A 84 -5.29 4.53 -6.48
CA LYS A 84 -3.85 4.57 -6.72
C LYS A 84 -3.08 5.36 -5.68
N SER A 85 -3.65 6.46 -5.22
CA SER A 85 -2.97 7.34 -4.27
C SER A 85 -4.00 8.07 -3.40
N MET A 86 -3.57 8.54 -2.24
CA MET A 86 -4.46 9.17 -1.27
C MET A 86 -3.77 10.34 -0.55
N ALA A 87 -4.52 11.42 -0.34
CA ALA A 87 -4.11 12.60 0.40
C ALA A 87 -4.46 12.50 1.90
N ASP A 88 -3.89 13.42 2.69
CA ASP A 88 -4.09 13.48 4.15
C ASP A 88 -5.50 13.83 4.59
N ASN A 89 -6.30 14.42 3.70
CA ASN A 89 -7.70 14.77 3.94
C ASN A 89 -8.69 13.63 3.62
N GLY A 90 -8.19 12.46 3.19
CA GLY A 90 -9.02 11.32 2.83
C GLY A 90 -9.58 11.35 1.40
N VAL A 91 -9.09 12.27 0.56
CA VAL A 91 -9.37 12.23 -0.87
C VAL A 91 -8.38 11.27 -1.53
N ALA A 92 -8.90 10.29 -2.25
CA ALA A 92 -8.12 9.36 -3.06
C ALA A 92 -8.34 9.61 -4.55
N VAL A 93 -7.39 9.16 -5.37
CA VAL A 93 -7.43 9.23 -6.83
C VAL A 93 -7.19 7.86 -7.45
N GLY A 94 -7.73 7.69 -8.65
CA GLY A 94 -7.62 6.48 -9.43
C GLY A 94 -8.62 6.50 -10.59
N TRP A 95 -9.41 5.45 -10.75
CA TRP A 95 -10.46 5.38 -11.75
C TRP A 95 -11.66 4.54 -11.30
N SER A 96 -12.81 4.81 -11.90
CA SER A 96 -14.06 4.06 -11.85
C SER A 96 -14.65 4.06 -13.24
N GLY A 97 -14.09 3.23 -14.16
CA GLY A 97 -14.13 3.44 -15.59
C GLY A 97 -13.27 4.65 -15.96
N PRO A 98 -13.83 5.85 -16.11
CA PRO A 98 -13.06 7.10 -16.21
C PRO A 98 -12.18 7.37 -15.01
N ALA A 99 -11.19 8.25 -15.16
CA ALA A 99 -10.40 8.78 -14.05
C ALA A 99 -11.33 9.36 -12.97
N ALA A 100 -11.01 9.12 -11.68
CA ALA A 100 -11.91 9.47 -10.60
C ALA A 100 -11.20 9.97 -9.36
N THR A 101 -11.91 10.80 -8.60
CA THR A 101 -11.59 11.11 -7.19
C THR A 101 -12.64 10.48 -6.28
N PHE A 102 -12.18 9.97 -5.15
CA PHE A 102 -13.00 9.36 -4.11
C PHE A 102 -12.84 10.17 -2.83
N ASP A 103 -13.89 10.83 -2.39
CA ASP A 103 -13.85 11.71 -1.21
C ASP A 103 -14.53 11.02 -0.01
N PHE A 104 -13.71 10.65 0.99
CA PHE A 104 -14.19 10.01 2.20
C PHE A 104 -15.17 10.88 2.99
N ALA A 105 -14.96 12.19 3.05
CA ALA A 105 -15.75 13.09 3.87
C ALA A 105 -17.16 13.30 3.32
N THR A 106 -17.27 13.36 1.98
CA THR A 106 -18.57 13.53 1.29
C THR A 106 -19.19 12.20 0.85
N GLU A 107 -18.43 11.11 0.92
CA GLU A 107 -18.80 9.77 0.44
C GLU A 107 -19.15 9.78 -1.06
N GLN A 108 -18.45 10.61 -1.85
CA GLN A 108 -18.71 10.77 -3.28
C GLN A 108 -17.54 10.34 -4.14
N CYS A 109 -17.87 9.68 -5.24
CA CYS A 109 -16.97 9.45 -6.36
C CYS A 109 -17.29 10.46 -7.46
N THR A 110 -16.25 11.18 -7.94
CA THR A 110 -16.39 12.12 -9.06
C THR A 110 -15.53 11.64 -10.22
N GLN A 111 -16.15 11.41 -11.36
CA GLN A 111 -15.48 10.98 -12.59
C GLN A 111 -15.08 12.18 -13.47
N PHE A 112 -13.99 12.02 -14.23
CA PHE A 112 -13.42 13.04 -15.12
C PHE A 112 -13.12 12.46 -16.49
N GLY A 113 -13.64 13.14 -17.53
CA GLY A 113 -13.47 12.71 -18.90
C GLY A 113 -14.29 11.46 -19.27
N GLU A 114 -13.89 10.81 -20.35
CA GLU A 114 -14.42 9.53 -20.80
C GLU A 114 -13.48 8.38 -20.35
N ASP A 115 -13.98 7.15 -20.43
CA ASP A 115 -13.17 5.98 -20.15
C ASP A 115 -11.95 5.91 -21.09
N GLY A 116 -10.77 5.64 -20.52
CA GLY A 116 -9.51 5.62 -21.25
C GLY A 116 -8.94 6.99 -21.64
N GLN A 117 -9.66 8.10 -21.41
CA GLN A 117 -9.14 9.43 -21.76
C GLN A 117 -8.08 9.94 -20.79
N TYR A 118 -8.25 9.68 -19.49
CA TYR A 118 -7.34 10.12 -18.43
C TYR A 118 -7.00 8.97 -17.49
N THR A 119 -5.82 9.08 -16.86
CA THR A 119 -5.47 8.28 -15.69
C THR A 119 -5.05 9.19 -14.54
N PHE A 120 -5.62 9.01 -13.36
CA PHE A 120 -5.18 9.66 -12.14
C PHE A 120 -4.30 8.68 -11.35
N MET A 121 -2.99 8.97 -11.25
CA MET A 121 -2.03 8.06 -10.67
C MET A 121 -1.54 8.51 -9.30
N GLY A 122 -1.42 9.82 -9.08
CA GLY A 122 -0.90 10.39 -7.84
C GLY A 122 -1.66 11.63 -7.40
N ILE A 123 -1.74 11.82 -6.09
CA ILE A 123 -2.25 13.05 -5.46
C ILE A 123 -1.24 13.52 -4.42
N SER A 124 -1.02 14.85 -4.34
CA SER A 124 -0.13 15.41 -3.31
C SER A 124 -0.69 15.16 -1.90
N PRO A 125 0.17 15.04 -0.86
CA PRO A 125 -0.27 14.86 0.51
C PRO A 125 -1.32 15.87 0.97
N ASP A 126 -1.24 17.13 0.53
CA ASP A 126 -2.20 18.18 0.86
C ASP A 126 -3.48 18.18 -0.01
N GLY A 127 -3.57 17.26 -0.97
CA GLY A 127 -4.73 17.06 -1.82
C GLY A 127 -4.92 18.07 -2.95
N LYS A 128 -3.92 18.93 -3.24
CA LYS A 128 -4.09 20.02 -4.21
C LYS A 128 -3.67 19.70 -5.63
N LEU A 129 -2.68 18.80 -5.78
CA LEU A 129 -2.14 18.41 -7.08
C LEU A 129 -2.51 16.96 -7.39
N ILE A 130 -3.08 16.74 -8.54
CA ILE A 130 -3.31 15.39 -9.11
C ILE A 130 -2.42 15.28 -10.33
N VAL A 131 -1.76 14.13 -10.47
CA VAL A 131 -0.87 13.82 -11.60
C VAL A 131 -1.26 12.50 -12.24
N GLY A 132 -0.91 12.36 -13.52
CA GLY A 132 -1.18 11.16 -14.30
C GLY A 132 -0.83 11.34 -15.75
N ALA A 133 -1.69 10.85 -16.64
CA ALA A 133 -1.55 11.03 -18.08
C ALA A 133 -2.92 11.27 -18.75
N HIS A 134 -2.87 11.90 -19.91
CA HIS A 134 -4.00 11.92 -20.83
C HIS A 134 -3.62 11.22 -22.15
N TYR A 135 -4.63 10.74 -22.85
CA TYR A 135 -4.48 9.95 -24.07
C TYR A 135 -5.31 10.57 -25.19
N ASP A 136 -4.67 10.83 -26.33
CA ASP A 136 -5.30 11.40 -27.53
C ASP A 136 -5.64 10.31 -28.57
N GLY A 137 -6.25 9.22 -28.12
CA GLY A 137 -6.66 8.07 -28.95
C GLY A 137 -6.03 6.75 -28.45
N ASP A 138 -6.47 5.66 -29.06
CA ASP A 138 -6.21 4.28 -28.61
C ASP A 138 -4.72 3.85 -28.71
N ASP A 139 -3.90 4.54 -29.49
CA ASP A 139 -2.51 4.17 -29.77
C ASP A 139 -1.48 5.04 -29.05
N SER A 140 -1.90 5.93 -28.13
CA SER A 140 -0.94 6.82 -27.46
C SER A 140 -0.44 6.20 -26.17
N GLU A 141 0.88 6.28 -25.94
CA GLU A 141 1.52 5.89 -24.68
C GLU A 141 1.25 6.87 -23.52
N GLY A 142 0.39 7.87 -23.78
CA GLY A 142 0.00 8.89 -22.83
C GLY A 142 0.93 10.11 -22.80
N THR A 143 0.34 11.26 -22.50
CA THR A 143 1.04 12.51 -22.22
C THR A 143 0.98 12.79 -20.73
N PRO A 144 2.14 12.92 -20.04
CA PRO A 144 2.16 13.15 -18.60
C PRO A 144 1.61 14.54 -18.29
N CYS A 145 0.80 14.66 -17.27
CA CYS A 145 0.15 15.92 -16.95
C CYS A 145 -0.12 16.09 -15.44
N ILE A 146 -0.33 17.36 -15.07
CA ILE A 146 -0.98 17.77 -13.83
C ILE A 146 -2.43 18.08 -14.17
N PHE A 147 -3.35 17.63 -13.34
CA PHE A 147 -4.76 17.97 -13.48
C PHE A 147 -5.10 19.15 -12.58
N ASN A 148 -5.55 20.23 -13.20
CA ASN A 148 -6.06 21.41 -12.52
C ASN A 148 -7.59 21.43 -12.67
N GLU A 149 -8.30 21.19 -11.58
CA GLU A 149 -9.77 21.06 -11.57
C GLU A 149 -10.30 20.11 -12.67
N GLY A 150 -9.59 18.98 -12.87
CA GLY A 150 -9.94 17.98 -13.89
C GLY A 150 -9.48 18.30 -15.31
N THR A 151 -8.83 19.45 -15.53
CA THR A 151 -8.27 19.82 -16.85
C THR A 151 -6.78 19.47 -16.88
N PRO A 152 -6.29 18.68 -17.86
CA PRO A 152 -4.87 18.34 -17.96
C PRO A 152 -4.03 19.54 -18.37
N VAL A 153 -2.87 19.67 -17.74
CA VAL A 153 -1.79 20.60 -18.11
C VAL A 153 -0.53 19.76 -18.31
N ASP A 154 -0.06 19.71 -19.53
CA ASP A 154 1.04 18.83 -19.92
C ASP A 154 2.33 19.12 -19.17
N LEU A 155 2.99 18.06 -18.76
CA LEU A 155 4.36 18.10 -18.28
C LEU A 155 5.31 17.99 -19.47
N PRO A 156 6.47 18.68 -19.44
CA PRO A 156 7.45 18.60 -20.50
C PRO A 156 8.00 17.15 -20.59
N GLN A 157 8.02 16.63 -21.81
CA GLN A 157 8.66 15.35 -22.10
C GLN A 157 10.17 15.52 -22.29
N PRO A 158 10.98 14.47 -22.06
CA PRO A 158 12.40 14.48 -22.42
C PRO A 158 12.58 14.78 -23.90
N SER A 159 13.64 15.50 -24.27
CA SER A 159 13.96 15.77 -25.66
C SER A 159 14.29 14.48 -26.41
N ASP A 160 14.03 14.47 -27.72
CA ASP A 160 14.04 13.33 -28.67
C ASP A 160 15.23 12.38 -28.66
N LYS A 161 16.24 12.58 -27.83
CA LYS A 161 17.44 11.73 -27.78
C LYS A 161 17.99 11.57 -26.38
N PHE A 162 17.13 11.14 -25.49
CA PHE A 162 17.59 10.73 -24.18
C PHE A 162 18.15 9.31 -24.29
N LEU A 163 19.41 9.09 -23.90
CA LEU A 163 20.13 7.81 -24.04
C LEU A 163 20.16 7.23 -25.49
N GLY A 164 19.90 8.05 -26.50
CA GLY A 164 19.89 7.61 -27.90
C GLY A 164 18.58 7.01 -28.38
N ALA A 165 17.58 6.94 -27.53
CA ALA A 165 16.24 6.44 -27.85
C ALA A 165 15.24 7.59 -28.05
N THR A 166 14.17 7.34 -28.81
CA THR A 166 13.07 8.28 -29.03
C THR A 166 11.97 8.02 -28.03
N SER A 167 11.41 9.08 -27.42
CA SER A 167 10.27 8.95 -26.50
C SER A 167 9.01 8.62 -27.30
N SER A 168 8.24 7.64 -26.83
CA SER A 168 6.88 7.35 -27.32
C SER A 168 5.79 7.86 -26.39
N GLY A 169 6.14 8.24 -25.15
CA GLY A 169 5.21 8.79 -24.17
C GLY A 169 5.80 8.80 -22.76
N ALA A 170 5.01 9.25 -21.80
CA ALA A 170 5.39 9.23 -20.38
C ALA A 170 4.15 9.24 -19.48
N THR A 171 4.33 8.82 -18.22
CA THR A 171 3.27 8.87 -17.21
C THR A 171 3.82 9.42 -15.91
N ALA A 172 3.12 10.39 -15.31
CA ALA A 172 3.40 10.87 -13.96
C ALA A 172 2.70 9.97 -12.95
N LEU A 173 3.43 9.45 -11.95
CA LEU A 173 2.93 8.43 -11.01
C LEU A 173 2.71 8.95 -9.60
N SER A 174 3.57 9.81 -9.10
CA SER A 174 3.41 10.37 -7.74
C SER A 174 3.87 11.82 -7.67
N VAL A 175 3.40 12.55 -6.66
CA VAL A 175 3.69 13.97 -6.47
C VAL A 175 3.80 14.31 -4.99
N SER A 176 4.81 15.10 -4.62
CA SER A 176 5.01 15.63 -3.27
C SER A 176 4.32 17.00 -3.07
N ASN A 177 4.25 17.46 -1.82
CA ASN A 177 3.76 18.81 -1.51
C ASN A 177 4.60 19.94 -2.15
N ASP A 178 5.89 19.70 -2.37
CA ASP A 178 6.79 20.64 -3.02
C ASP A 178 6.73 20.55 -4.56
N SER A 179 5.70 19.89 -5.08
CA SER A 179 5.45 19.72 -6.51
C SER A 179 6.58 19.00 -7.25
N ILE A 180 7.36 18.15 -6.56
CA ILE A 180 8.25 17.21 -7.23
C ILE A 180 7.39 16.05 -7.69
N ILE A 181 7.48 15.68 -8.95
CA ILE A 181 6.67 14.65 -9.58
C ILE A 181 7.59 13.53 -10.06
N SER A 182 7.25 12.29 -9.79
CA SER A 182 7.93 11.12 -10.32
C SER A 182 7.05 10.35 -11.30
N GLY A 183 7.71 9.65 -12.21
CA GLY A 183 7.03 8.81 -13.18
C GLY A 183 8.04 8.03 -14.02
N TYR A 184 7.62 7.66 -15.21
CA TYR A 184 8.47 7.03 -16.20
C TYR A 184 8.19 7.61 -17.59
N TRP A 185 9.12 7.44 -18.51
CA TRP A 185 8.89 7.65 -19.93
C TRP A 185 9.08 6.33 -20.66
N VAL A 186 8.43 6.20 -21.80
CA VAL A 186 8.54 5.00 -22.65
C VAL A 186 9.39 5.36 -23.85
N ASP A 187 10.42 4.57 -24.11
CA ASP A 187 11.27 4.71 -25.27
C ASP A 187 10.80 3.80 -26.42
N ASP A 188 11.40 3.96 -27.60
CA ASP A 188 11.12 3.17 -28.79
C ASP A 188 11.54 1.67 -28.67
N MET A 189 12.21 1.31 -27.58
CA MET A 189 12.53 -0.06 -27.21
C MET A 189 11.58 -0.64 -26.17
N ALA A 190 10.51 0.08 -25.80
CA ALA A 190 9.57 -0.23 -24.74
C ALA A 190 10.21 -0.37 -23.35
N THR A 191 11.35 0.26 -23.13
CA THR A 191 11.89 0.41 -21.78
C THR A 191 11.16 1.55 -21.07
N ARG A 192 11.13 1.53 -19.75
CA ARG A 192 10.42 2.52 -18.93
C ARG A 192 11.34 3.14 -17.88
N PRO A 193 12.31 3.97 -18.30
CA PRO A 193 13.20 4.65 -17.38
C PRO A 193 12.44 5.58 -16.43
N ALA A 194 12.88 5.67 -15.19
CA ALA A 194 12.35 6.61 -14.23
C ALA A 194 12.59 8.04 -14.67
N LEU A 195 11.64 8.91 -14.36
CA LEU A 195 11.64 10.32 -14.69
C LEU A 195 11.20 11.16 -13.50
N LEU A 196 11.82 12.33 -13.33
CA LEU A 196 11.42 13.35 -12.38
C LEU A 196 11.06 14.63 -13.09
N TRP A 197 10.05 15.31 -12.60
CA TRP A 197 9.78 16.70 -12.93
C TRP A 197 9.87 17.52 -11.66
N ALA A 198 10.75 18.51 -11.67
CA ALA A 198 10.87 19.47 -10.58
C ALA A 198 10.36 20.83 -11.04
N PRO A 199 9.68 21.59 -10.17
CA PRO A 199 9.27 22.94 -10.51
C PRO A 199 10.49 23.82 -10.69
N ASN A 200 10.43 24.71 -11.68
CA ASN A 200 11.39 25.80 -11.84
C ASN A 200 11.30 26.79 -10.68
N ARG A 201 12.26 27.71 -10.60
CA ARG A 201 12.28 28.77 -9.59
C ARG A 201 11.03 29.66 -9.56
N ASP A 202 10.26 29.69 -10.65
CA ASP A 202 8.97 30.39 -10.73
C ASP A 202 7.81 29.60 -10.08
N GLY A 203 8.04 28.34 -9.69
CA GLY A 203 7.05 27.45 -9.10
C GLY A 203 5.90 27.05 -10.04
N LYS A 204 5.98 27.38 -11.33
CA LYS A 204 4.91 27.18 -12.31
C LYS A 204 5.33 26.35 -13.51
N THR A 205 6.60 26.42 -13.89
CA THR A 205 7.14 25.70 -15.02
C THR A 205 7.89 24.48 -14.52
N PHE A 206 7.62 23.31 -15.08
CA PHE A 206 8.32 22.08 -14.73
C PHE A 206 9.43 21.80 -15.73
N MET A 207 10.53 21.22 -15.25
CA MET A 207 11.59 20.72 -16.11
C MET A 207 11.67 19.20 -15.95
N PRO A 208 11.79 18.45 -17.06
CA PRO A 208 12.08 17.04 -16.97
C PRO A 208 13.49 16.91 -16.41
N TYR A 209 13.61 16.19 -15.33
CA TYR A 209 14.91 15.81 -14.78
C TYR A 209 15.08 14.31 -15.04
N PRO A 210 15.76 13.93 -16.12
CA PRO A 210 16.01 12.53 -16.36
C PRO A 210 16.96 12.03 -15.27
N PHE A 211 16.74 10.87 -14.72
CA PHE A 211 17.71 10.12 -13.93
C PHE A 211 18.87 9.66 -14.84
N SER A 212 19.38 10.57 -15.66
CA SER A 212 20.33 10.31 -16.73
C SER A 212 21.75 10.25 -16.24
N ARG A 213 21.94 9.99 -14.99
CA ARG A 213 23.32 9.86 -14.53
C ARG A 213 23.82 8.44 -14.70
N PRO A 214 25.15 8.30 -14.73
CA PRO A 214 25.87 7.10 -15.17
C PRO A 214 25.46 5.79 -14.48
N TYR A 215 24.65 5.83 -13.46
CA TYR A 215 24.17 4.63 -12.80
C TYR A 215 23.20 3.79 -13.66
N PHE A 216 22.38 4.43 -14.48
CA PHE A 216 21.56 3.72 -15.46
C PHE A 216 22.28 3.57 -16.81
N ALA A 217 23.23 4.47 -17.12
CA ALA A 217 24.07 4.38 -18.31
C ALA A 217 25.35 3.52 -18.10
N ALA A 218 25.81 3.36 -16.86
CA ALA A 218 27.00 2.56 -16.55
C ALA A 218 26.82 1.05 -16.71
N THR A 219 25.65 0.62 -17.08
CA THR A 219 25.42 -0.74 -17.53
C THR A 219 26.11 -1.07 -18.85
N THR A 220 26.69 -0.08 -19.54
CA THR A 220 27.64 -0.36 -20.64
C THR A 220 28.96 -0.93 -20.16
N GLU A 221 29.32 -0.78 -18.88
CA GLU A 221 30.47 -1.43 -18.25
C GLU A 221 30.09 -2.66 -17.43
N SER A 222 28.78 -2.92 -17.21
CA SER A 222 28.36 -4.14 -16.57
C SER A 222 28.60 -5.32 -17.51
N THR A 223 29.06 -6.42 -16.95
CA THR A 223 29.20 -7.70 -17.67
C THR A 223 27.85 -8.27 -18.12
N LEU A 224 26.75 -7.58 -17.86
CA LEU A 224 25.40 -7.95 -18.25
C LEU A 224 25.09 -7.33 -19.61
N PRO A 225 24.87 -8.12 -20.66
CA PRO A 225 24.73 -7.63 -22.04
C PRO A 225 23.44 -6.88 -22.31
N PHE A 226 22.46 -6.97 -21.42
CA PHE A 226 21.18 -6.28 -21.56
C PHE A 226 20.68 -5.82 -20.19
N THR A 227 20.52 -4.52 -20.04
CA THR A 227 19.83 -3.93 -18.90
C THR A 227 18.62 -3.20 -19.42
N ILE A 228 17.44 -3.70 -19.10
CA ILE A 228 16.19 -3.02 -19.34
C ILE A 228 15.73 -2.50 -17.99
N PHE A 229 15.53 -1.19 -17.91
CA PHE A 229 14.95 -0.56 -16.73
C PHE A 229 13.45 -0.51 -16.95
N SER A 230 12.69 -1.27 -16.16
CA SER A 230 11.27 -1.09 -16.05
C SER A 230 10.99 -0.43 -14.71
N CYS A 231 10.55 0.81 -14.75
CA CYS A 231 10.24 1.60 -13.56
C CYS A 231 8.74 1.86 -13.46
N ASP A 232 7.93 0.89 -13.78
CA ASP A 232 6.47 0.98 -13.78
C ASP A 232 5.85 1.43 -12.46
N GLN A 233 6.65 1.40 -11.39
CA GLN A 233 6.21 1.70 -10.04
C GLN A 233 7.28 2.53 -9.32
N THR A 234 7.44 3.78 -9.73
CA THR A 234 8.19 4.75 -8.93
C THR A 234 7.25 5.36 -7.90
N VAL A 235 7.58 5.21 -6.62
CA VAL A 235 6.82 5.80 -5.52
C VAL A 235 7.70 6.79 -4.78
N MET A 236 7.16 7.99 -4.54
CA MET A 236 7.87 9.06 -3.86
C MET A 236 7.42 9.19 -2.41
N SER A 237 8.34 9.55 -1.51
CA SER A 237 8.00 9.98 -0.16
C SER A 237 7.17 11.28 -0.18
N ALA A 238 6.35 11.49 0.84
CA ALA A 238 5.43 12.63 0.91
C ALA A 238 6.14 13.98 0.80
N ASN A 239 7.36 14.09 1.36
CA ASN A 239 8.21 15.29 1.28
C ASN A 239 9.02 15.40 -0.03
N GLY A 240 8.89 14.43 -0.95
CA GLY A 240 9.60 14.44 -2.23
C GLY A 240 11.10 14.13 -2.17
N LYS A 241 11.63 13.76 -1.00
CA LYS A 241 13.07 13.55 -0.79
C LYS A 241 13.58 12.21 -1.29
N TYR A 242 12.78 11.17 -1.13
CA TYR A 242 13.16 9.80 -1.51
C TYR A 242 12.22 9.23 -2.55
N LEU A 243 12.81 8.46 -3.46
CA LEU A 243 12.09 7.74 -4.49
C LEU A 243 12.48 6.27 -4.44
N VAL A 244 11.50 5.39 -4.44
CA VAL A 244 11.69 3.96 -4.73
C VAL A 244 11.69 3.76 -6.23
N ILE A 245 12.67 3.02 -6.73
CA ILE A 245 12.74 2.62 -8.12
C ILE A 245 12.92 1.10 -8.15
N ASN A 246 11.99 0.42 -8.81
CA ASN A 246 12.12 -0.99 -9.13
C ASN A 246 12.71 -1.10 -10.52
N TYR A 247 13.71 -1.95 -10.72
CA TYR A 247 14.29 -2.12 -12.03
C TYR A 247 14.67 -3.57 -12.29
N GLU A 248 14.60 -3.92 -13.56
CA GLU A 248 14.93 -5.24 -14.07
C GLU A 248 16.26 -5.24 -14.79
N GLN A 249 17.05 -6.27 -14.56
CA GLN A 249 18.28 -6.54 -15.27
C GLN A 249 18.19 -7.93 -15.91
N TYR A 250 18.69 -8.05 -17.14
CA TYR A 250 18.78 -9.33 -17.80
C TYR A 250 20.24 -9.83 -17.78
N THR A 251 20.42 -11.06 -17.32
CA THR A 251 21.72 -11.74 -17.42
C THR A 251 22.02 -12.16 -18.86
N ALA A 252 23.27 -12.58 -19.12
CA ALA A 252 23.67 -13.16 -20.41
C ALA A 252 22.81 -14.37 -20.81
N ASP A 253 22.31 -15.11 -19.82
CA ASP A 253 21.45 -16.28 -19.99
C ASP A 253 19.94 -15.91 -20.05
N ARG A 254 19.62 -14.60 -20.11
CA ARG A 254 18.27 -14.03 -20.13
C ARG A 254 17.46 -14.27 -18.86
N GLU A 255 18.11 -14.49 -17.75
CA GLU A 255 17.47 -14.50 -16.46
C GLU A 255 17.18 -13.06 -16.02
N VAL A 256 16.01 -12.83 -15.45
CA VAL A 256 15.60 -11.54 -14.91
C VAL A 256 16.09 -11.43 -13.47
N ILE A 257 16.82 -10.37 -13.18
CA ILE A 257 17.15 -9.96 -11.81
C ILE A 257 16.39 -8.67 -11.53
N GLN A 258 15.47 -8.73 -10.60
CA GLN A 258 14.81 -7.53 -10.09
C GLN A 258 15.54 -6.97 -8.89
N SER A 259 15.74 -5.67 -8.89
CA SER A 259 16.41 -4.90 -7.85
C SER A 259 15.53 -3.75 -7.39
N VAL A 260 15.75 -3.30 -6.18
CA VAL A 260 15.11 -2.10 -5.64
C VAL A 260 16.16 -1.04 -5.34
N ALA A 261 15.87 0.20 -5.70
CA ALA A 261 16.75 1.33 -5.43
C ALA A 261 16.03 2.40 -4.61
N ARG A 262 16.82 3.08 -3.76
CA ARG A 262 16.45 4.30 -3.06
C ARG A 262 17.24 5.46 -3.64
N TYR A 263 16.54 6.38 -4.27
CA TYR A 263 17.15 7.60 -4.80
C TYR A 263 16.79 8.78 -3.89
N ASN A 264 17.80 9.62 -3.60
CA ASN A 264 17.62 10.85 -2.84
C ASN A 264 17.66 12.04 -3.80
N THR A 265 16.54 12.76 -3.91
CA THR A 265 16.34 13.87 -4.83
C THR A 265 17.15 15.13 -4.45
N GLU A 266 17.55 15.26 -3.17
CA GLU A 266 18.30 16.44 -2.70
C GLU A 266 19.78 16.41 -3.08
N ASN A 267 20.37 15.22 -3.14
CA ASN A 267 21.81 15.07 -3.33
C ASN A 267 22.21 14.10 -4.44
N ASP A 268 21.24 13.61 -5.22
CA ASP A 268 21.41 12.67 -6.31
C ASP A 268 22.07 11.33 -5.91
N SER A 269 21.98 10.93 -4.63
CA SER A 269 22.53 9.65 -4.21
C SER A 269 21.59 8.51 -4.53
N LEU A 270 22.15 7.39 -5.02
CA LEU A 270 21.42 6.18 -5.35
C LEU A 270 22.00 5.02 -4.55
N GLU A 271 21.16 4.36 -3.78
CA GLU A 271 21.47 3.10 -3.09
C GLU A 271 20.67 1.98 -3.76
N ILE A 272 21.35 0.87 -4.09
CA ILE A 272 20.73 -0.23 -4.82
C ILE A 272 20.85 -1.50 -3.99
N PHE A 273 19.75 -2.21 -3.83
CA PHE A 273 19.75 -3.56 -3.31
C PHE A 273 19.41 -4.54 -4.43
N THR A 274 20.32 -5.45 -4.69
CA THR A 274 20.16 -6.56 -5.66
C THR A 274 20.15 -7.88 -4.90
N PRO A 275 19.15 -8.74 -5.10
CA PRO A 275 19.15 -10.08 -4.54
C PRO A 275 20.40 -10.86 -4.97
N ASN A 276 21.00 -11.57 -4.04
CA ASN A 276 22.12 -12.46 -4.34
C ASN A 276 22.04 -13.74 -3.51
N ALA A 277 22.65 -14.81 -4.00
CA ALA A 277 22.63 -16.12 -3.37
C ALA A 277 23.31 -16.19 -1.97
N GLN A 278 23.97 -15.12 -1.54
CA GLN A 278 24.61 -15.04 -0.21
C GLN A 278 23.66 -14.48 0.84
N ASN A 279 22.53 -13.93 0.43
CA ASN A 279 21.50 -13.46 1.36
C ASN A 279 20.53 -14.64 1.63
N GLU A 280 20.42 -15.06 2.90
CA GLU A 280 19.59 -16.20 3.32
C GLU A 280 18.09 -16.06 2.92
N MET A 281 17.63 -14.84 2.64
CA MET A 281 16.26 -14.57 2.18
C MET A 281 16.03 -14.96 0.70
N PHE A 282 17.12 -15.14 -0.09
CA PHE A 282 17.06 -15.38 -1.54
C PHE A 282 17.70 -16.73 -1.88
N VAL A 283 17.10 -17.81 -1.34
CA VAL A 283 17.64 -19.18 -1.49
C VAL A 283 17.38 -19.73 -2.88
N ASP A 284 16.34 -19.24 -3.56
CA ASP A 284 15.95 -19.74 -4.88
C ASP A 284 16.51 -18.86 -6.01
N PRO A 285 17.04 -19.48 -7.07
CA PRO A 285 17.40 -18.76 -8.30
C PRO A 285 16.14 -18.05 -8.86
N GLY A 286 16.29 -16.77 -9.21
CA GLY A 286 15.18 -15.97 -9.72
C GLY A 286 14.32 -15.29 -8.65
N SER A 287 14.77 -15.26 -7.39
CA SER A 287 14.16 -14.43 -6.36
C SER A 287 14.15 -12.96 -6.77
N GLN A 288 13.02 -12.32 -6.59
CA GLN A 288 12.76 -10.93 -6.96
C GLN A 288 12.53 -10.09 -5.71
N VAL A 289 12.83 -8.80 -5.80
CA VAL A 289 12.52 -7.82 -4.77
C VAL A 289 11.76 -6.65 -5.38
N PHE A 290 10.70 -6.24 -4.73
CA PHE A 290 9.82 -5.16 -5.17
C PHE A 290 9.60 -4.17 -4.03
N GLY A 291 10.04 -2.91 -4.20
CA GLY A 291 9.71 -1.82 -3.28
C GLY A 291 8.35 -1.24 -3.61
N CYS A 292 7.48 -1.15 -2.61
CA CYS A 292 6.11 -0.66 -2.77
C CYS A 292 5.93 0.79 -2.31
N ALA A 293 6.63 1.21 -1.26
CA ALA A 293 6.49 2.56 -0.72
C ALA A 293 7.74 2.99 0.08
N VAL A 294 7.86 4.29 0.33
CA VAL A 294 8.97 4.90 1.07
C VAL A 294 8.48 6.00 1.99
N SER A 295 9.00 6.03 3.22
CA SER A 295 8.75 7.10 4.20
C SER A 295 9.63 8.32 3.94
N ASP A 296 9.34 9.44 4.63
CA ASP A 296 10.11 10.69 4.57
C ASP A 296 11.55 10.55 5.12
N GLU A 297 11.80 9.53 5.93
CA GLU A 297 13.14 9.17 6.42
C GLU A 297 13.89 8.21 5.48
N GLY A 298 13.26 7.77 4.38
CA GLY A 298 13.84 6.89 3.40
C GLY A 298 13.75 5.39 3.75
N THR A 299 12.88 5.00 4.66
CA THR A 299 12.56 3.59 4.90
C THR A 299 11.69 3.06 3.76
N ILE A 300 12.15 2.02 3.07
CA ILE A 300 11.41 1.34 2.01
C ILE A 300 10.77 0.09 2.57
N ILE A 301 9.52 -0.15 2.16
CA ILE A 301 8.82 -1.42 2.39
C ILE A 301 8.43 -2.03 1.04
N GLY A 302 8.22 -3.33 1.04
CA GLY A 302 7.82 -4.06 -0.16
C GLY A 302 7.82 -5.57 0.08
N PHE A 303 7.91 -6.34 -0.99
CA PHE A 303 7.93 -7.79 -0.90
C PHE A 303 9.10 -8.40 -1.68
N TYR A 304 9.48 -9.59 -1.30
CA TYR A 304 10.48 -10.43 -1.99
C TYR A 304 9.92 -11.84 -2.19
N GLY A 305 10.45 -12.53 -3.18
CA GLY A 305 10.04 -13.91 -3.49
C GLY A 305 10.22 -14.28 -4.94
N GLY A 306 9.69 -15.41 -5.36
CA GLY A 306 9.72 -15.86 -6.75
C GLY A 306 8.63 -15.21 -7.60
N LEU A 307 8.82 -15.19 -8.92
CA LEU A 307 7.84 -14.65 -9.87
C LEU A 307 6.46 -15.30 -9.71
N TYR A 308 6.42 -16.61 -9.45
CA TYR A 308 5.23 -17.42 -9.21
C TYR A 308 5.23 -18.04 -7.80
N GLY A 309 6.15 -17.63 -6.94
CA GLY A 309 6.36 -18.17 -5.62
C GLY A 309 5.77 -17.31 -4.51
N PRO A 310 6.15 -17.61 -3.26
CA PRO A 310 5.78 -16.82 -2.11
C PRO A 310 6.15 -15.34 -2.27
N ARG A 311 5.29 -14.45 -1.76
CA ARG A 311 5.56 -13.03 -1.61
C ARG A 311 5.60 -12.69 -0.14
N LEU A 312 6.77 -12.34 0.36
CA LEU A 312 7.02 -12.11 1.78
C LEU A 312 7.42 -10.65 2.00
N GLY A 313 6.91 -10.04 3.06
CA GLY A 313 7.15 -8.65 3.36
C GLY A 313 8.60 -8.35 3.76
N PHE A 314 9.16 -7.24 3.26
CA PHE A 314 10.44 -6.72 3.71
C PHE A 314 10.38 -5.25 4.13
N ILE A 315 11.39 -4.85 4.89
CA ILE A 315 11.71 -3.47 5.22
C ILE A 315 13.19 -3.21 4.95
N TRP A 316 13.50 -2.03 4.42
CA TRP A 316 14.86 -1.56 4.18
C TRP A 316 15.02 -0.14 4.73
N LYS A 317 15.55 -0.04 5.95
CA LYS A 317 15.79 1.25 6.60
C LYS A 317 16.99 1.95 5.98
N LYS A 318 17.01 3.27 6.04
CA LYS A 318 18.16 4.05 5.62
C LYS A 318 19.37 3.69 6.46
N GLY A 319 20.50 3.39 5.80
CA GLY A 319 21.75 2.99 6.43
C GLY A 319 21.88 1.48 6.67
N ASP A 320 20.83 0.68 6.45
CA ASP A 320 20.95 -0.76 6.44
C ASP A 320 21.64 -1.22 5.13
N GLU A 321 22.59 -2.14 5.24
CA GLU A 321 23.30 -2.72 4.08
C GLU A 321 22.41 -3.67 3.27
N SER A 322 21.33 -4.17 3.85
CA SER A 322 20.46 -5.17 3.25
C SER A 322 19.01 -4.98 3.70
N ILE A 323 18.08 -5.52 2.93
CA ILE A 323 16.69 -5.67 3.34
C ILE A 323 16.57 -6.70 4.47
N LYS A 324 15.53 -6.57 5.28
CA LYS A 324 15.17 -7.51 6.36
C LYS A 324 13.74 -7.97 6.17
N ALA A 325 13.45 -9.23 6.53
CA ALA A 325 12.07 -9.69 6.59
C ALA A 325 11.26 -8.84 7.57
N LEU A 326 10.08 -8.39 7.17
CA LEU A 326 9.24 -7.53 8.00
C LEU A 326 8.87 -8.22 9.32
N ALA A 327 8.53 -9.49 9.30
CA ALA A 327 8.24 -10.29 10.49
C ALA A 327 9.44 -10.39 11.45
N SER A 328 10.66 -10.42 10.92
CA SER A 328 11.88 -10.46 11.74
C SER A 328 12.18 -9.12 12.39
N GLU A 329 11.87 -8.01 11.74
CA GLU A 329 12.06 -6.66 12.29
C GLU A 329 11.03 -6.34 13.39
N PHE A 330 9.81 -6.90 13.27
CA PHE A 330 8.72 -6.70 14.22
C PHE A 330 8.25 -8.04 14.84
N PRO A 331 9.09 -8.73 15.62
CA PRO A 331 8.78 -10.08 16.13
C PRO A 331 7.61 -10.12 17.13
N LYS A 332 7.25 -8.98 17.72
CA LYS A 332 6.05 -8.88 18.57
C LYS A 332 4.76 -8.94 17.74
N ALA A 333 4.80 -8.50 16.50
CA ALA A 333 3.68 -8.52 15.56
C ALA A 333 3.53 -9.93 14.95
N THR A 334 3.11 -10.90 15.75
CA THR A 334 3.12 -12.33 15.41
C THR A 334 2.28 -12.68 14.17
N LEU A 335 1.25 -11.89 13.86
CA LEU A 335 0.46 -12.06 12.64
C LEU A 335 1.29 -11.92 11.35
N LEU A 336 2.38 -11.12 11.36
CA LEU A 336 3.25 -11.02 10.19
C LEU A 336 3.90 -12.38 9.85
N ALA A 337 4.34 -13.11 10.86
CA ALA A 337 4.90 -14.45 10.66
C ALA A 337 3.82 -15.45 10.19
N ASP A 338 2.59 -15.31 10.67
CA ASP A 338 1.47 -16.14 10.23
C ASP A 338 1.14 -15.86 8.75
N TYR A 339 1.18 -14.60 8.31
CA TYR A 339 0.99 -14.22 6.90
C TYR A 339 2.14 -14.71 6.01
N ASP A 340 3.39 -14.62 6.49
CA ASP A 340 4.55 -15.15 5.77
C ASP A 340 4.47 -16.68 5.64
N ASN A 341 3.95 -17.38 6.64
CA ASN A 341 3.68 -18.83 6.57
C ASN A 341 2.57 -19.17 5.55
N GLY A 342 1.60 -18.27 5.34
CA GLY A 342 0.60 -18.36 4.27
C GLY A 342 1.18 -18.05 2.88
N ALA A 343 2.48 -17.76 2.79
CA ALA A 343 3.24 -17.50 1.58
C ALA A 343 2.77 -16.29 0.76
N PHE A 344 1.95 -15.41 1.33
CA PHE A 344 1.52 -14.19 0.65
C PHE A 344 1.28 -13.06 1.64
N ASN A 345 2.26 -12.16 1.75
CA ASN A 345 2.23 -10.98 2.60
C ASN A 345 2.87 -9.80 1.87
N VAL A 346 2.06 -8.82 1.46
CA VAL A 346 2.48 -7.67 0.66
C VAL A 346 2.27 -6.38 1.45
N PRO A 347 3.31 -5.83 2.08
CA PRO A 347 3.29 -4.45 2.55
C PRO A 347 3.18 -3.51 1.35
N SER A 348 2.11 -2.76 1.26
CA SER A 348 1.78 -1.93 0.09
C SER A 348 2.02 -0.44 0.32
N ALA A 349 1.94 0.03 1.57
CA ALA A 349 2.03 1.44 1.90
C ALA A 349 2.66 1.71 3.26
N ILE A 350 3.31 2.87 3.41
CA ILE A 350 3.92 3.35 4.65
C ILE A 350 3.57 4.82 4.86
N SER A 351 3.29 5.23 6.10
CA SER A 351 3.06 6.64 6.43
C SER A 351 4.35 7.47 6.27
N ALA A 352 4.19 8.78 6.09
CA ALA A 352 5.32 9.70 5.90
C ALA A 352 6.36 9.62 7.04
N ASP A 353 5.89 9.53 8.28
CA ASP A 353 6.72 9.39 9.48
C ASP A 353 7.26 7.96 9.71
N GLY A 354 6.89 6.99 8.87
CA GLY A 354 7.28 5.59 9.00
C GLY A 354 6.59 4.83 10.14
N ARG A 355 5.64 5.44 10.83
CA ARG A 355 4.96 4.83 11.96
C ARG A 355 4.01 3.72 11.55
N TYR A 356 3.22 3.94 10.50
CA TYR A 356 2.24 2.95 10.05
C TYR A 356 2.71 2.29 8.77
N ILE A 357 2.73 0.96 8.77
CA ILE A 357 2.92 0.14 7.59
C ILE A 357 1.61 -0.60 7.34
N ALA A 358 1.10 -0.52 6.13
CA ALA A 358 -0.14 -1.17 5.75
C ALA A 358 0.07 -2.11 4.57
N GLY A 359 -0.80 -3.11 4.45
CA GLY A 359 -0.69 -4.08 3.39
C GLY A 359 -1.86 -5.07 3.37
N PHE A 360 -1.70 -6.11 2.59
CA PHE A 360 -2.63 -7.23 2.53
C PHE A 360 -1.90 -8.56 2.48
N ALA A 361 -2.55 -9.59 2.98
CA ALA A 361 -2.02 -10.93 3.05
C ALA A 361 -3.10 -11.95 2.69
N TYR A 362 -2.69 -13.14 2.25
CA TYR A 362 -3.60 -14.27 2.12
C TYR A 362 -3.61 -15.06 3.43
N LYS A 363 -4.80 -15.34 3.92
CA LYS A 363 -5.02 -16.10 5.15
C LYS A 363 -5.82 -17.34 4.81
N GLU A 364 -5.25 -18.52 5.08
CA GLU A 364 -5.96 -19.77 4.94
C GLU A 364 -7.11 -19.87 5.96
N ASP A 365 -8.25 -20.38 5.54
CA ASP A 365 -9.33 -20.73 6.46
C ASP A 365 -9.13 -22.19 6.95
N PRO A 366 -8.66 -22.38 8.19
CA PRO A 366 -8.43 -23.72 8.72
C PRO A 366 -9.71 -24.55 8.90
N SER A 367 -10.89 -23.94 8.73
CA SER A 367 -12.19 -24.62 8.82
C SER A 367 -12.71 -25.12 7.47
N SER A 368 -12.05 -24.75 6.37
CA SER A 368 -12.43 -25.16 5.02
C SER A 368 -11.70 -26.44 4.62
N ASP A 369 -12.44 -27.49 4.28
CA ASP A 369 -11.88 -28.74 3.72
C ASP A 369 -11.41 -28.57 2.26
N GLU A 370 -11.77 -27.47 1.60
CA GLU A 370 -11.25 -27.03 0.31
C GLU A 370 -10.19 -25.95 0.54
N LEU A 371 -9.36 -25.61 -0.45
CA LEU A 371 -8.41 -24.49 -0.40
C LEU A 371 -9.17 -23.16 -0.19
N GLY A 372 -9.86 -23.09 0.94
CA GLY A 372 -10.62 -21.92 1.37
C GLY A 372 -9.70 -20.98 2.13
N GLY A 373 -9.73 -19.74 1.74
CA GLY A 373 -9.00 -18.65 2.38
C GLY A 373 -9.39 -17.34 1.74
N GLY A 374 -8.82 -16.26 2.21
CA GLY A 374 -9.15 -14.94 1.70
C GLY A 374 -8.05 -13.93 1.94
N TYR A 375 -8.13 -12.82 1.23
CA TYR A 375 -7.27 -11.68 1.48
C TYR A 375 -7.73 -10.96 2.74
N VAL A 376 -6.78 -10.55 3.56
CA VAL A 376 -6.98 -9.72 4.73
C VAL A 376 -6.08 -8.49 4.61
N SER A 377 -6.66 -7.30 4.79
CA SER A 377 -5.89 -6.07 4.90
C SER A 377 -5.48 -5.83 6.34
N TRP A 378 -4.27 -5.34 6.52
CA TRP A 378 -3.69 -5.12 7.84
C TRP A 378 -2.92 -3.80 7.91
N VAL A 379 -2.83 -3.25 9.12
CA VAL A 379 -1.99 -2.10 9.44
C VAL A 379 -1.16 -2.42 10.69
N LEU A 380 0.14 -2.21 10.59
CA LEU A 380 1.12 -2.32 11.66
C LEU A 380 1.45 -0.92 12.20
N ASP A 381 1.32 -0.71 13.50
CA ASP A 381 1.93 0.42 14.23
C ASP A 381 3.35 0.02 14.65
N THR A 382 4.37 0.57 13.99
CA THR A 382 5.78 0.25 14.25
C THR A 382 6.27 0.74 15.62
N GLN A 383 5.52 1.65 16.25
CA GLN A 383 5.82 2.23 17.56
C GLN A 383 5.00 1.58 18.69
N TYR A 384 4.23 0.54 18.36
CA TYR A 384 3.45 -0.17 19.36
C TYR A 384 4.35 -0.70 20.49
N ASP A 385 4.04 -0.28 21.72
CA ASP A 385 4.63 -0.80 22.93
C ASP A 385 3.54 -1.51 23.77
N ASP A 386 3.84 -2.74 24.25
CA ASP A 386 2.90 -3.53 25.07
C ASP A 386 2.46 -2.77 26.34
N THR A 387 3.17 -1.73 26.73
CA THR A 387 2.79 -0.85 27.85
C THR A 387 1.55 -0.03 27.56
N ASP A 388 1.26 0.30 26.29
CA ASP A 388 0.09 1.08 25.88
C ASP A 388 -1.21 0.25 25.89
N ALA A 389 -1.10 -1.08 25.82
CA ALA A 389 -2.25 -1.97 25.87
C ALA A 389 -2.96 -1.99 27.23
N VAL A 390 -2.35 -1.43 28.26
CA VAL A 390 -2.88 -1.41 29.62
C VAL A 390 -3.72 -0.15 29.91
N GLU A 391 -3.48 0.96 29.19
CA GLU A 391 -4.15 2.24 29.45
C GLU A 391 -5.47 2.43 28.71
N SER A 392 -5.76 1.67 27.65
CA SER A 392 -6.99 1.85 26.84
C SER A 392 -8.18 0.99 27.27
N ALA A 393 -8.13 0.35 28.43
CA ALA A 393 -9.34 -0.21 29.03
C ALA A 393 -10.16 0.97 29.59
N PRO A 394 -11.30 1.36 28.98
CA PRO A 394 -12.15 2.36 29.58
C PRO A 394 -12.51 1.87 31.00
N SER A 395 -12.35 2.72 31.99
CA SER A 395 -12.85 2.50 33.33
C SER A 395 -14.37 2.42 33.25
N ALA A 396 -14.86 1.25 32.85
CA ALA A 396 -16.29 0.98 32.83
C ALA A 396 -16.75 0.78 34.28
N ASP A 397 -17.80 1.46 34.61
CA ASP A 397 -18.59 1.35 35.84
C ASP A 397 -18.44 -0.02 36.49
N GLY A 398 -18.19 -0.03 37.83
CA GLY A 398 -17.93 -1.23 38.63
C GLY A 398 -18.93 -2.39 38.55
N ALA A 399 -19.98 -2.26 37.75
CA ALA A 399 -20.94 -3.31 37.43
C ALA A 399 -20.56 -4.18 36.23
N ALA A 400 -19.76 -3.65 35.26
CA ALA A 400 -19.38 -4.36 34.05
C ALA A 400 -18.24 -5.37 34.30
N ASN A 401 -17.41 -5.14 35.31
CA ASN A 401 -16.28 -5.99 35.66
C ASN A 401 -16.63 -7.17 36.59
N LYS A 402 -17.90 -7.46 36.77
CA LYS A 402 -18.34 -8.57 37.63
C LYS A 402 -18.20 -9.89 36.91
N VAL A 403 -17.41 -10.83 37.49
CA VAL A 403 -17.30 -12.22 36.98
C VAL A 403 -18.67 -12.88 37.06
N VAL A 404 -19.18 -13.37 35.94
CA VAL A 404 -20.47 -14.09 35.87
C VAL A 404 -20.30 -15.60 35.86
N ALA A 405 -19.17 -16.10 35.30
CA ALA A 405 -18.82 -17.51 35.32
C ALA A 405 -17.30 -17.70 35.32
N ARG A 406 -16.83 -18.79 35.87
CA ARG A 406 -15.42 -19.20 35.87
C ARG A 406 -15.30 -20.65 35.40
N PHE A 407 -14.28 -20.92 34.60
CA PHE A 407 -14.05 -22.23 34.04
C PHE A 407 -12.59 -22.65 34.28
N THR A 408 -12.35 -23.90 34.50
CA THR A 408 -11.00 -24.52 34.57
C THR A 408 -10.44 -24.73 33.15
N ALA A 409 -9.16 -25.07 33.04
CA ALA A 409 -8.51 -25.29 31.75
C ALA A 409 -9.15 -26.41 30.90
N ASP A 410 -9.81 -27.36 31.54
CA ASP A 410 -10.55 -28.47 30.92
C ASP A 410 -12.03 -28.10 30.62
N GLY A 411 -12.38 -26.82 30.73
CA GLY A 411 -13.73 -26.30 30.37
C GLY A 411 -14.79 -26.54 31.44
N LYS A 412 -14.48 -27.09 32.61
CA LYS A 412 -15.43 -27.26 33.70
C LYS A 412 -15.78 -25.93 34.36
N GLN A 413 -17.07 -25.62 34.46
CA GLN A 413 -17.53 -24.46 35.20
C GLN A 413 -17.38 -24.71 36.72
N VAL A 414 -16.81 -23.73 37.41
CA VAL A 414 -16.62 -23.72 38.86
C VAL A 414 -17.35 -22.55 39.49
N GLN A 415 -17.47 -22.53 40.83
CA GLN A 415 -18.08 -21.40 41.53
C GLN A 415 -17.30 -20.09 41.23
N LYS A 416 -18.02 -18.97 41.16
CA LYS A 416 -17.46 -17.65 40.77
C LYS A 416 -16.25 -17.24 41.62
N ASP A 417 -16.30 -17.57 42.90
CA ASP A 417 -15.30 -17.18 43.89
C ASP A 417 -14.27 -18.29 44.19
N ALA A 418 -14.33 -19.42 43.48
CA ALA A 418 -13.42 -20.52 43.67
C ALA A 418 -11.98 -20.12 43.36
N LYS A 419 -11.05 -20.37 44.32
CA LYS A 419 -9.62 -20.26 44.06
C LYS A 419 -9.16 -21.48 43.28
N VAL A 420 -9.10 -21.35 41.95
CA VAL A 420 -8.62 -22.42 41.08
C VAL A 420 -7.13 -22.22 40.85
N ARG A 421 -6.32 -23.24 41.17
CA ARG A 421 -4.86 -23.24 40.84
C ARG A 421 -4.70 -23.54 39.33
N GLY A 422 -3.72 -22.89 38.70
CA GLY A 422 -3.43 -23.08 37.29
C GLY A 422 -4.21 -22.13 36.39
N PHE A 423 -4.34 -22.50 35.12
CA PHE A 423 -5.08 -21.73 34.13
C PHE A 423 -6.58 -21.80 34.40
N ASN A 424 -7.23 -20.63 34.40
CA ASN A 424 -8.68 -20.54 34.42
C ASN A 424 -9.17 -19.39 33.54
N MET A 425 -10.40 -19.50 33.05
CA MET A 425 -11.08 -18.50 32.25
C MET A 425 -12.25 -17.90 33.04
N MET A 426 -12.30 -16.59 33.10
CA MET A 426 -13.39 -15.85 33.75
C MET A 426 -14.24 -15.17 32.69
N LEU A 427 -15.55 -15.46 32.68
CA LEU A 427 -16.51 -14.73 31.85
C LEU A 427 -17.04 -13.53 32.65
N MET A 428 -16.90 -12.36 32.09
CA MET A 428 -17.36 -11.10 32.68
C MET A 428 -18.79 -10.78 32.24
N ARG A 429 -19.50 -9.94 33.01
CA ARG A 429 -20.87 -9.56 32.71
C ARG A 429 -21.06 -8.83 31.37
N ASN A 430 -20.01 -8.20 30.87
CA ASN A 430 -19.96 -7.58 29.54
C ASN A 430 -19.68 -8.56 28.39
N GLY A 431 -19.72 -9.89 28.64
CA GLY A 431 -19.42 -10.93 27.66
C GLY A 431 -17.93 -11.20 27.45
N LYS A 432 -17.02 -10.41 28.04
CA LYS A 432 -15.57 -10.59 27.87
C LYS A 432 -15.06 -11.79 28.66
N ALA A 433 -14.23 -12.61 28.03
CA ALA A 433 -13.53 -13.72 28.69
C ALA A 433 -12.10 -13.30 29.05
N ILE A 434 -11.71 -13.48 30.30
CA ILE A 434 -10.35 -13.19 30.78
C ILE A 434 -9.67 -14.50 31.17
N LYS A 435 -8.49 -14.76 30.64
CA LYS A 435 -7.62 -15.86 31.05
C LYS A 435 -6.76 -15.40 32.22
N SER A 436 -6.69 -16.18 33.29
CA SER A 436 -5.81 -15.90 34.41
C SER A 436 -5.05 -17.17 34.83
N PHE A 437 -3.86 -16.99 35.33
CA PHE A 437 -3.05 -18.07 35.91
C PHE A 437 -2.80 -17.79 37.40
N ASN A 438 -3.34 -18.65 38.25
CA ASN A 438 -3.13 -18.57 39.71
C ASN A 438 -2.06 -19.60 40.11
N ARG A 439 -1.00 -19.15 40.72
CA ARG A 439 0.05 -19.99 41.32
C ARG A 439 -0.40 -20.69 42.59
#